data_9eb7c5ca38df3a30e7461255d597d753
#
_entry.id   9eb7c5ca38df3a30e7461255d597d753
#
_cell.length_a   1.000
_cell.length_b   1.000
_cell.length_c   1.000
_cell.angle_alpha   90.00
_cell.angle_beta   90.00
_cell.angle_gamma   90.00
#
_symmetry.space_group_name_H-M   'P 1'
#
loop_
_entity.id
_entity.type
_entity.pdbx_description
1 polymer ?
#
loop_
_entity_poly.entity_id
_entity_poly.type
_entity_poly.pdbx_seq_one_letter_code
_entity_poly.pdbx_strand_id
1 'polypeptide(L)'
;MTEPVIPRAARLLSVASPDKVKRAGTVRRTVDTSPHDGRKPEWLKIKARMGDNYRDLTGLVADQGLATVCQQARCPNIFECWEMREATFLIGGEDCTRRCGFCQIKTGKPASYDTDEPRRVAESVKQMGLRYAVVTMVARDDLDDGGAWLVAETIRQIRGAVPGCGVEVLPSDFGYGHDQVAGLTALDQVVDAEPDVFAFNVETPRRLYPKIRPAFDYDRSMEFLQAARDRMPAATAIKSNIIVGMGETDDEVVEVLRDLRAHGVQLVTIGQYLQPSDLHLHLDRYVTPEQFAEYKRVGEQELGFDHIESGPMVRSSYHAGKQAIDAGAWTPP
;
A
#
# COMPACT_ATOMS: atom_id res chain seq x y z
N MET A 1 14.42 34.08 38.00
CA MET A 1 15.05 33.11 37.08
C MET A 1 14.19 31.87 37.16
N THR A 2 13.28 31.70 36.26
CA THR A 2 12.34 30.58 36.17
C THR A 2 12.83 29.67 35.04
N GLU A 3 13.18 28.45 35.38
CA GLU A 3 13.56 27.42 34.40
C GLU A 3 12.40 27.11 33.44
N PRO A 4 12.69 26.86 32.16
CA PRO A 4 11.66 26.46 31.21
C PRO A 4 11.22 25.03 31.46
N VAL A 5 9.92 24.85 31.66
CA VAL A 5 9.26 23.54 31.74
C VAL A 5 9.26 22.91 30.34
N ILE A 6 10.05 21.86 30.16
CA ILE A 6 10.02 21.04 28.95
C ILE A 6 8.75 20.19 28.96
N PRO A 7 7.90 20.24 27.91
CA PRO A 7 6.74 19.36 27.83
C PRO A 7 7.20 17.90 27.68
N ARG A 8 6.66 17.04 28.52
CA ARG A 8 6.79 15.58 28.39
C ARG A 8 5.99 15.10 27.16
N ALA A 9 6.62 15.10 26.02
CA ALA A 9 6.07 14.48 24.84
C ALA A 9 7.20 13.73 24.11
N ALA A 10 7.40 12.52 24.46
CA ALA A 10 7.92 11.42 23.64
C ALA A 10 8.05 10.21 24.57
N ARG A 11 6.94 9.57 24.92
CA ARG A 11 7.01 8.17 25.28
C ARG A 11 7.26 7.44 23.99
N LEU A 12 8.47 6.97 23.78
CA LEU A 12 8.81 5.89 22.89
C LEU A 12 7.73 4.80 23.07
N LEU A 13 6.92 4.57 22.03
CA LEU A 13 5.96 3.46 22.02
C LEU A 13 6.78 2.19 22.10
N SER A 14 6.82 1.59 23.28
CA SER A 14 7.32 0.25 23.45
C SER A 14 6.49 -0.64 22.53
N VAL A 15 7.15 -1.39 21.65
CA VAL A 15 6.55 -2.48 20.90
C VAL A 15 5.71 -3.30 21.87
N ALA A 16 4.38 -3.27 21.71
CA ALA A 16 3.48 -4.02 22.56
C ALA A 16 3.87 -5.50 22.47
N SER A 17 4.16 -6.08 23.63
CA SER A 17 4.37 -7.52 23.73
C SER A 17 3.18 -8.27 23.13
N PRO A 18 3.40 -9.42 22.45
CA PRO A 18 2.34 -10.19 21.77
C PRO A 18 1.14 -10.58 22.65
N ASP A 19 1.28 -10.50 23.98
CA ASP A 19 0.33 -11.04 24.94
C ASP A 19 -0.87 -10.14 25.26
N LYS A 20 -1.02 -8.94 24.68
CA LYS A 20 -2.11 -8.02 25.00
C LYS A 20 -3.15 -7.79 23.90
N VAL A 21 -3.10 -8.55 22.80
CA VAL A 21 -4.17 -8.51 21.80
C VAL A 21 -5.33 -9.34 22.30
N LYS A 22 -6.43 -8.71 22.74
CA LYS A 22 -7.67 -9.39 23.09
C LYS A 22 -8.13 -10.21 21.88
N ARG A 23 -8.21 -11.54 22.06
CA ARG A 23 -8.68 -12.51 21.08
C ARG A 23 -10.11 -12.16 20.64
N ALA A 24 -10.28 -11.68 19.42
CA ALA A 24 -11.56 -11.76 18.76
C ALA A 24 -11.83 -13.24 18.43
N GLY A 25 -13.06 -13.71 18.69
CA GLY A 25 -13.46 -15.09 18.75
C GLY A 25 -12.82 -16.02 17.74
N THR A 26 -12.26 -17.09 18.25
CA THR A 26 -11.62 -18.18 17.50
C THR A 26 -12.69 -18.95 16.73
N VAL A 27 -12.80 -18.73 15.43
CA VAL A 27 -13.41 -19.72 14.55
C VAL A 27 -12.39 -20.85 14.40
N ARG A 28 -12.60 -21.97 15.08
CA ARG A 28 -11.83 -23.19 14.83
C ARG A 28 -12.11 -23.64 13.40
N ARG A 29 -11.13 -23.51 12.53
CA ARG A 29 -11.12 -24.16 11.22
C ARG A 29 -10.32 -25.46 11.34
N THR A 30 -10.93 -26.55 10.88
CA THR A 30 -10.22 -27.74 10.44
C THR A 30 -9.42 -27.35 9.22
N VAL A 31 -8.11 -27.20 9.37
CA VAL A 31 -7.19 -26.88 8.29
C VAL A 31 -6.85 -28.18 7.60
N ASP A 32 -7.20 -28.26 6.33
CA ASP A 32 -6.59 -29.21 5.41
C ASP A 32 -5.11 -28.81 5.29
N THR A 33 -4.24 -29.71 5.72
CA THR A 33 -2.80 -29.50 5.71
C THR A 33 -2.28 -29.78 4.31
N SER A 34 -2.34 -28.77 3.44
CA SER A 34 -1.59 -28.77 2.18
C SER A 34 -0.09 -28.87 2.43
N PRO A 35 0.70 -29.43 1.49
CA PRO A 35 2.04 -29.95 1.72
C PRO A 35 3.12 -28.86 1.77
N HIS A 36 2.95 -27.84 2.63
CA HIS A 36 4.04 -26.96 2.97
C HIS A 36 4.71 -27.48 4.24
N ASP A 37 5.96 -27.88 4.14
CA ASP A 37 6.81 -28.24 5.28
C ASP A 37 7.14 -27.02 6.17
N GLY A 38 6.41 -25.91 6.01
CA GLY A 38 6.57 -24.65 6.74
C GLY A 38 7.83 -23.86 6.37
N ARG A 39 8.65 -24.36 5.45
CA ARG A 39 9.90 -23.71 5.06
C ARG A 39 9.68 -22.79 3.86
N LYS A 40 10.20 -21.55 3.98
CA LYS A 40 10.23 -20.62 2.84
C LYS A 40 11.15 -21.18 1.75
N PRO A 41 10.69 -21.22 0.47
CA PRO A 41 11.54 -21.64 -0.64
C PRO A 41 12.74 -20.67 -0.83
N GLU A 42 13.75 -21.15 -1.55
CA GLU A 42 15.01 -20.39 -1.75
C GLU A 42 14.80 -19.01 -2.39
N TRP A 43 13.85 -18.89 -3.33
CA TRP A 43 13.55 -17.62 -4.00
C TRP A 43 12.88 -16.56 -3.11
N LEU A 44 12.47 -16.93 -1.90
CA LEU A 44 11.94 -16.01 -0.88
C LEU A 44 12.97 -15.66 0.21
N LYS A 45 14.20 -16.12 0.09
CA LYS A 45 15.27 -15.79 1.02
C LYS A 45 15.96 -14.49 0.60
N ILE A 46 15.90 -13.50 1.47
CA ILE A 46 16.53 -12.20 1.25
C ILE A 46 17.86 -12.13 1.98
N LYS A 47 18.85 -11.56 1.32
CA LYS A 47 20.11 -11.14 1.97
C LYS A 47 19.95 -9.67 2.37
N ALA A 48 19.79 -9.40 3.66
CA ALA A 48 19.78 -8.02 4.17
C ALA A 48 21.12 -7.34 3.83
N ARG A 49 21.06 -6.28 3.03
CA ARG A 49 22.20 -5.41 2.72
C ARG A 49 21.92 -4.05 3.33
N MET A 50 22.62 -3.74 4.43
CA MET A 50 22.50 -2.46 5.13
C MET A 50 23.62 -1.53 4.63
N GLY A 51 23.39 -0.85 3.52
CA GLY A 51 24.31 0.15 2.98
C GLY A 51 24.22 1.49 3.73
N ASP A 52 24.91 2.50 3.22
CA ASP A 52 24.98 3.80 3.87
C ASP A 52 23.66 4.57 3.77
N ASN A 53 22.98 4.51 2.63
CA ASN A 53 21.67 5.13 2.46
C ASN A 53 20.63 4.52 3.40
N TYR A 54 20.62 3.20 3.58
CA TYR A 54 19.70 2.54 4.51
C TYR A 54 19.92 3.03 5.96
N ARG A 55 21.18 3.17 6.41
CA ARG A 55 21.49 3.65 7.76
C ARG A 55 21.10 5.11 7.95
N ASP A 56 21.38 5.94 6.96
CA ASP A 56 21.02 7.36 6.91
C ASP A 56 19.51 7.53 7.04
N LEU A 57 18.73 6.83 6.21
CA LEU A 57 17.27 6.87 6.25
C LEU A 57 16.68 6.32 7.55
N THR A 58 17.31 5.27 8.12
CA THR A 58 16.87 4.72 9.41
C THR A 58 16.99 5.75 10.52
N GLY A 59 18.11 6.47 10.57
CA GLY A 59 18.33 7.56 11.52
C GLY A 59 17.32 8.70 11.32
N LEU A 60 17.14 9.14 10.09
CA LEU A 60 16.26 10.25 9.74
C LEU A 60 14.78 9.97 10.07
N VAL A 61 14.30 8.77 9.75
CA VAL A 61 12.92 8.34 10.08
C VAL A 61 12.72 8.31 11.60
N ALA A 62 13.71 7.84 12.36
CA ALA A 62 13.67 7.81 13.82
C ALA A 62 13.67 9.22 14.43
N ASP A 63 14.55 10.11 13.96
CA ASP A 63 14.70 11.46 14.47
C ASP A 63 13.48 12.34 14.21
N GLN A 64 12.79 12.12 13.09
CA GLN A 64 11.61 12.86 12.67
C GLN A 64 10.29 12.27 13.20
N GLY A 65 10.33 11.10 13.85
CA GLY A 65 9.14 10.43 14.35
C GLY A 65 8.14 10.04 13.25
N LEU A 66 8.66 9.66 12.06
CA LEU A 66 7.83 9.35 10.92
C LEU A 66 7.31 7.93 10.94
N ALA A 67 6.10 7.73 10.41
CA ALA A 67 5.53 6.42 10.16
C ALA A 67 5.77 6.00 8.72
N THR A 68 6.49 4.89 8.51
CA THR A 68 6.64 4.28 7.19
C THR A 68 5.99 2.90 7.16
N VAL A 69 5.26 2.60 6.08
CA VAL A 69 4.73 1.24 5.84
C VAL A 69 5.87 0.22 5.85
N CYS A 70 7.04 0.61 5.34
CA CYS A 70 8.21 -0.26 5.28
C CYS A 70 8.57 -0.84 6.66
N GLN A 71 8.48 -0.03 7.73
CA GLN A 71 8.74 -0.47 9.10
C GLN A 71 7.52 -1.13 9.74
N GLN A 72 6.33 -0.51 9.63
CA GLN A 72 5.12 -1.01 10.29
C GLN A 72 4.67 -2.36 9.74
N ALA A 73 4.70 -2.54 8.42
CA ALA A 73 4.39 -3.81 7.77
C ALA A 73 5.56 -4.82 7.80
N ARG A 74 6.70 -4.47 8.43
CA ARG A 74 7.92 -5.30 8.43
C ARG A 74 8.27 -5.79 7.02
N CYS A 75 8.25 -4.84 6.07
CA CYS A 75 8.46 -5.14 4.67
C CYS A 75 9.85 -5.76 4.46
N PRO A 76 9.96 -6.93 3.84
CA PRO A 76 11.24 -7.57 3.63
C PRO A 76 12.15 -6.81 2.66
N ASN A 77 11.61 -5.92 1.82
CA ASN A 77 12.35 -5.15 0.82
C ASN A 77 12.92 -3.84 1.38
N ILE A 78 12.72 -3.54 2.65
CA ILE A 78 13.15 -2.27 3.27
C ILE A 78 14.63 -1.98 3.03
N PHE A 79 15.49 -3.00 3.06
CA PHE A 79 16.94 -2.85 2.86
C PHE A 79 17.28 -2.39 1.45
N GLU A 80 16.56 -2.89 0.44
CA GLU A 80 16.77 -2.55 -0.96
C GLU A 80 16.15 -1.20 -1.31
N CYS A 81 14.86 -1.01 -0.97
CA CYS A 81 14.15 0.25 -1.25
C CYS A 81 14.84 1.44 -0.58
N TRP A 82 15.21 1.32 0.70
CA TRP A 82 15.88 2.42 1.40
C TRP A 82 17.30 2.68 0.91
N GLU A 83 17.99 1.65 0.45
CA GLU A 83 19.28 1.85 -0.21
C GLU A 83 19.16 2.63 -1.52
N MET A 84 18.03 2.48 -2.23
CA MET A 84 17.68 3.25 -3.43
C MET A 84 17.00 4.60 -3.14
N ARG A 85 16.86 4.99 -1.87
CA ARG A 85 16.13 6.18 -1.43
C ARG A 85 14.67 6.19 -1.88
N GLU A 86 14.04 5.04 -1.84
CA GLU A 86 12.60 4.86 -2.03
C GLU A 86 11.93 4.54 -0.68
N ALA A 87 10.87 5.26 -0.35
CA ALA A 87 10.11 5.04 0.88
C ALA A 87 8.61 5.20 0.65
N THR A 88 7.83 4.46 1.43
CA THR A 88 6.36 4.56 1.45
C THR A 88 5.92 5.11 2.78
N PHE A 89 5.31 6.28 2.77
CA PHE A 89 4.74 6.92 3.96
C PHE A 89 3.33 6.39 4.22
N LEU A 90 3.01 6.20 5.50
CA LEU A 90 1.67 5.90 5.95
C LEU A 90 1.10 7.15 6.60
N ILE A 91 -0.06 7.60 6.11
CA ILE A 91 -0.78 8.76 6.65
C ILE A 91 -2.15 8.36 7.19
N GLY A 92 -2.78 9.27 7.92
CA GLY A 92 -4.08 9.06 8.53
C GLY A 92 -4.03 8.37 9.89
N GLY A 93 -2.82 8.22 10.46
CA GLY A 93 -2.60 7.60 11.77
C GLY A 93 -2.23 6.12 11.70
N GLU A 94 -2.23 5.44 12.86
CA GLU A 94 -1.76 4.06 13.00
C GLU A 94 -2.90 3.01 13.03
N ASP A 95 -4.14 3.45 13.25
CA ASP A 95 -5.32 2.59 13.35
C ASP A 95 -6.16 2.69 12.07
N CYS A 96 -6.48 1.55 11.47
CA CYS A 96 -7.35 1.45 10.29
C CYS A 96 -8.77 1.10 10.73
N THR A 97 -9.79 1.79 10.19
CA THR A 97 -11.19 1.47 10.48
C THR A 97 -11.64 0.14 9.88
N ARG A 98 -10.90 -0.39 8.89
CA ARG A 98 -11.20 -1.64 8.20
C ARG A 98 -10.22 -2.75 8.54
N ARG A 99 -10.69 -4.00 8.40
CA ARG A 99 -9.90 -5.20 8.69
C ARG A 99 -9.75 -6.07 7.44
N CYS A 100 -8.56 -6.05 6.86
CA CYS A 100 -8.17 -7.00 5.80
C CYS A 100 -7.39 -8.17 6.41
N GLY A 101 -7.71 -9.41 6.01
CA GLY A 101 -7.14 -10.61 6.65
C GLY A 101 -5.65 -10.81 6.44
N PHE A 102 -5.04 -10.12 5.48
CA PHE A 102 -3.61 -10.16 5.18
C PHE A 102 -2.81 -9.01 5.81
N CYS A 103 -3.50 -7.94 6.27
CA CYS A 103 -2.88 -6.67 6.62
C CYS A 103 -2.35 -6.66 8.05
N GLN A 104 -1.12 -6.21 8.24
CA GLN A 104 -0.45 -6.08 9.54
C GLN A 104 -0.90 -4.82 10.30
N ILE A 105 -1.53 -3.83 9.62
CA ILE A 105 -1.98 -2.59 10.24
C ILE A 105 -3.05 -2.90 11.28
N LYS A 106 -2.94 -2.26 12.43
CA LYS A 106 -3.88 -2.42 13.54
C LYS A 106 -5.27 -1.94 13.15
N THR A 107 -6.28 -2.78 13.34
CA THR A 107 -7.67 -2.37 13.21
C THR A 107 -8.15 -1.72 14.51
N GLY A 108 -8.73 -0.54 14.41
CA GLY A 108 -9.22 0.19 15.56
C GLY A 108 -10.01 1.43 15.16
N LYS A 109 -10.48 2.14 16.17
CA LYS A 109 -11.04 3.48 16.00
C LYS A 109 -9.91 4.48 16.18
N PRO A 110 -9.54 5.26 15.14
CA PRO A 110 -8.49 6.25 15.26
C PRO A 110 -8.80 7.26 16.38
N ALA A 111 -7.78 7.58 17.18
CA ALA A 111 -7.95 8.47 18.33
C ALA A 111 -7.83 9.95 17.94
N SER A 112 -7.22 10.25 16.81
CA SER A 112 -6.94 11.63 16.39
C SER A 112 -6.90 11.76 14.87
N TYR A 113 -7.07 12.99 14.42
CA TYR A 113 -6.86 13.43 13.05
C TYR A 113 -5.83 14.56 13.07
N ASP A 114 -4.69 14.32 12.44
CA ASP A 114 -3.57 15.27 12.44
C ASP A 114 -3.47 15.99 11.10
N THR A 115 -3.90 17.25 11.08
CA THR A 115 -3.88 18.10 9.89
C THR A 115 -2.48 18.63 9.54
N ASP A 116 -1.47 18.47 10.41
CA ASP A 116 -0.08 18.85 10.15
C ASP A 116 0.76 17.70 9.55
N GLU A 117 0.21 16.50 9.50
CA GLU A 117 0.88 15.31 8.94
C GLU A 117 1.36 15.52 7.48
N PRO A 118 0.58 16.13 6.55
CA PRO A 118 1.02 16.40 5.18
C PRO A 118 2.33 17.21 5.10
N ARG A 119 2.46 18.25 5.91
CA ARG A 119 3.67 19.10 5.96
C ARG A 119 4.88 18.28 6.43
N ARG A 120 4.73 17.48 7.49
CA ARG A 120 5.81 16.63 8.01
C ARG A 120 6.26 15.57 7.00
N VAL A 121 5.29 14.97 6.27
CA VAL A 121 5.62 14.03 5.19
C VAL A 121 6.43 14.73 4.10
N ALA A 122 6.02 15.91 3.65
CA ALA A 122 6.73 16.68 2.64
C ALA A 122 8.15 17.08 3.07
N GLU A 123 8.33 17.50 4.33
CA GLU A 123 9.65 17.78 4.90
C GLU A 123 10.53 16.54 4.90
N SER A 124 9.95 15.39 5.17
CA SER A 124 10.66 14.11 5.17
C SER A 124 11.10 13.69 3.77
N VAL A 125 10.20 13.82 2.79
CA VAL A 125 10.53 13.59 1.37
C VAL A 125 11.71 14.46 0.95
N LYS A 126 11.71 15.74 1.36
CA LYS A 126 12.81 16.68 1.09
C LYS A 126 14.10 16.28 1.77
N GLN A 127 14.06 15.97 3.06
CA GLN A 127 15.26 15.60 3.84
C GLN A 127 15.86 14.27 3.38
N MET A 128 15.01 13.30 3.02
CA MET A 128 15.44 12.03 2.47
C MET A 128 15.98 12.16 1.02
N GLY A 129 15.80 13.32 0.38
CA GLY A 129 16.21 13.54 -1.00
C GLY A 129 15.51 12.60 -1.97
N LEU A 130 14.22 12.29 -1.69
CA LEU A 130 13.46 11.40 -2.55
C LEU A 130 13.14 12.09 -3.88
N ARG A 131 13.25 11.33 -4.95
CA ARG A 131 12.83 11.77 -6.30
C ARG A 131 11.43 11.27 -6.63
N TYR A 132 10.98 10.22 -5.93
CA TYR A 132 9.66 9.63 -6.06
C TYR A 132 9.14 9.25 -4.67
N ALA A 133 7.97 9.71 -4.31
CA ALA A 133 7.34 9.45 -3.02
C ALA A 133 6.07 8.61 -3.21
N VAL A 134 5.94 7.54 -2.43
CA VAL A 134 4.69 6.77 -2.34
C VAL A 134 4.01 7.11 -1.02
N VAL A 135 2.75 7.49 -1.09
CA VAL A 135 1.92 7.83 0.07
C VAL A 135 0.73 6.89 0.12
N THR A 136 0.63 6.10 1.17
CA THR A 136 -0.55 5.27 1.44
C THR A 136 -1.24 5.73 2.71
N MET A 137 -2.49 5.35 2.88
CA MET A 137 -3.24 5.70 4.08
C MET A 137 -3.99 4.50 4.67
N VAL A 138 -4.28 4.57 5.96
CA VAL A 138 -5.27 3.72 6.61
C VAL A 138 -6.68 4.13 6.17
N ALA A 139 -7.65 3.20 6.14
CA ALA A 139 -9.04 3.60 5.93
C ALA A 139 -9.53 4.45 7.13
N ARG A 140 -10.22 5.52 6.84
CA ARG A 140 -10.74 6.51 7.80
C ARG A 140 -12.24 6.71 7.59
N ASP A 141 -13.01 5.62 7.67
CA ASP A 141 -14.48 5.67 7.57
C ASP A 141 -15.14 6.49 8.70
N ASP A 142 -14.34 6.96 9.65
CA ASP A 142 -14.74 7.87 10.73
C ASP A 142 -14.70 9.35 10.31
N LEU A 143 -14.14 9.68 9.15
CA LEU A 143 -14.09 11.02 8.57
C LEU A 143 -15.10 11.16 7.44
N ASP A 144 -15.72 12.32 7.32
CA ASP A 144 -16.77 12.60 6.33
C ASP A 144 -16.28 12.45 4.88
N ASP A 145 -14.99 12.74 4.63
CA ASP A 145 -14.33 12.60 3.32
C ASP A 145 -13.47 11.35 3.21
N GLY A 146 -13.57 10.41 4.16
CA GLY A 146 -12.74 9.22 4.18
C GLY A 146 -11.21 9.47 4.23
N GLY A 147 -10.79 10.70 4.52
CA GLY A 147 -9.40 11.17 4.55
C GLY A 147 -8.87 11.70 3.20
N ALA A 148 -9.73 12.00 2.23
CA ALA A 148 -9.32 12.48 0.91
C ALA A 148 -8.56 13.80 0.97
N TRP A 149 -8.98 14.74 1.84
CA TRP A 149 -8.25 15.99 2.05
C TRP A 149 -6.79 15.73 2.46
N LEU A 150 -6.57 14.78 3.36
CA LEU A 150 -5.23 14.45 3.85
C LEU A 150 -4.32 13.97 2.71
N VAL A 151 -4.85 13.10 1.83
CA VAL A 151 -4.12 12.62 0.64
C VAL A 151 -3.81 13.78 -0.30
N ALA A 152 -4.83 14.57 -0.64
CA ALA A 152 -4.69 15.71 -1.55
C ALA A 152 -3.70 16.75 -1.04
N GLU A 153 -3.79 17.09 0.25
CA GLU A 153 -2.88 18.06 0.87
C GLU A 153 -1.45 17.51 0.93
N THR A 154 -1.27 16.21 1.18
CA THR A 154 0.07 15.58 1.16
C THR A 154 0.71 15.71 -0.22
N ILE A 155 -0.04 15.48 -1.31
CA ILE A 155 0.47 15.67 -2.68
C ILE A 155 0.93 17.12 -2.88
N ARG A 156 0.09 18.11 -2.51
CA ARG A 156 0.39 19.54 -2.68
C ARG A 156 1.63 19.95 -1.89
N GLN A 157 1.74 19.50 -0.65
CA GLN A 157 2.89 19.79 0.22
C GLN A 157 4.18 19.18 -0.33
N ILE A 158 4.16 17.93 -0.81
CA ILE A 158 5.34 17.30 -1.43
C ILE A 158 5.77 18.08 -2.67
N ARG A 159 4.84 18.41 -3.58
CA ARG A 159 5.15 19.18 -4.80
C ARG A 159 5.70 20.57 -4.49
N GLY A 160 5.18 21.23 -3.45
CA GLY A 160 5.69 22.52 -2.97
C GLY A 160 7.09 22.45 -2.35
N ALA A 161 7.38 21.39 -1.59
CA ALA A 161 8.66 21.22 -0.91
C ALA A 161 9.77 20.67 -1.82
N VAL A 162 9.42 19.84 -2.80
CA VAL A 162 10.35 19.16 -3.73
C VAL A 162 9.79 19.21 -5.15
N PRO A 163 9.96 20.34 -5.86
CA PRO A 163 9.51 20.46 -7.25
C PRO A 163 10.09 19.35 -8.14
N GLY A 164 9.23 18.73 -8.94
CA GLY A 164 9.61 17.62 -9.82
C GLY A 164 9.63 16.23 -9.16
N CYS A 165 9.41 16.14 -7.84
CA CYS A 165 9.21 14.84 -7.18
C CYS A 165 7.95 14.16 -7.73
N GLY A 166 8.09 12.91 -8.21
CA GLY A 166 6.94 12.08 -8.56
C GLY A 166 6.16 11.65 -7.33
N VAL A 167 4.83 11.61 -7.43
CA VAL A 167 3.96 11.26 -6.29
C VAL A 167 2.97 10.17 -6.71
N GLU A 168 3.09 9.01 -6.07
CA GLU A 168 2.10 7.92 -6.13
C GLU A 168 1.28 7.94 -4.85
N VAL A 169 -0.04 7.82 -4.98
CA VAL A 169 -0.92 7.69 -3.82
C VAL A 169 -1.68 6.38 -3.86
N LEU A 170 -1.81 5.75 -2.69
CA LEU A 170 -2.58 4.52 -2.47
C LEU A 170 -3.57 4.74 -1.31
N PRO A 171 -4.68 5.43 -1.55
CA PRO A 171 -5.72 5.65 -0.53
C PRO A 171 -6.64 4.44 -0.37
N SER A 172 -7.63 4.59 0.54
CA SER A 172 -8.84 3.76 0.56
C SER A 172 -9.80 4.20 -0.57
N ASP A 173 -11.01 3.61 -0.59
CA ASP A 173 -12.10 4.03 -1.49
C ASP A 173 -12.88 5.24 -0.98
N PHE A 174 -12.41 5.92 0.05
CA PHE A 174 -13.07 7.09 0.68
C PHE A 174 -14.54 6.84 1.04
N GLY A 175 -14.88 5.61 1.42
CA GLY A 175 -16.26 5.23 1.75
C GLY A 175 -17.15 4.95 0.54
N TYR A 176 -16.63 4.94 -0.69
CA TYR A 176 -17.38 4.67 -1.93
C TYR A 176 -18.22 3.39 -1.87
N GLY A 177 -17.73 2.35 -1.20
CA GLY A 177 -18.47 1.12 -0.99
C GLY A 177 -19.75 1.27 -0.18
N HIS A 178 -19.90 2.35 0.60
CA HIS A 178 -21.05 2.67 1.44
C HIS A 178 -21.91 3.77 0.83
N ASP A 179 -21.27 4.86 0.40
CA ASP A 179 -21.91 6.01 -0.25
C ASP A 179 -21.10 6.42 -1.48
N GLN A 180 -21.60 6.06 -2.66
CA GLN A 180 -20.92 6.33 -3.93
C GLN A 180 -20.77 7.83 -4.20
N VAL A 181 -21.77 8.64 -3.86
CA VAL A 181 -21.74 10.08 -4.13
C VAL A 181 -20.69 10.75 -3.23
N ALA A 182 -20.70 10.43 -1.94
CA ALA A 182 -19.71 10.95 -1.01
C ALA A 182 -18.29 10.51 -1.39
N GLY A 183 -18.10 9.22 -1.72
CA GLY A 183 -16.80 8.69 -2.14
C GLY A 183 -16.27 9.31 -3.42
N LEU A 184 -17.13 9.60 -4.41
CA LEU A 184 -16.73 10.31 -5.64
C LEU A 184 -16.38 11.78 -5.38
N THR A 185 -17.16 12.46 -4.53
CA THR A 185 -16.86 13.84 -4.13
C THR A 185 -15.52 13.91 -3.38
N ALA A 186 -15.22 12.92 -2.56
CA ALA A 186 -13.94 12.81 -1.89
C ALA A 186 -12.79 12.54 -2.88
N LEU A 187 -13.00 11.64 -3.85
CA LEU A 187 -12.04 11.35 -4.92
C LEU A 187 -11.69 12.61 -5.71
N ASP A 188 -12.65 13.49 -6.00
CA ASP A 188 -12.42 14.73 -6.76
C ASP A 188 -11.38 15.65 -6.07
N GLN A 189 -11.24 15.63 -4.74
CA GLN A 189 -10.19 16.37 -4.04
C GLN A 189 -8.77 15.85 -4.40
N VAL A 190 -8.65 14.55 -4.61
CA VAL A 190 -7.37 13.92 -5.01
C VAL A 190 -7.10 14.13 -6.50
N VAL A 191 -8.16 14.13 -7.32
CA VAL A 191 -8.07 14.51 -8.75
C VAL A 191 -7.49 15.90 -8.90
N ASP A 192 -7.98 16.87 -8.13
CA ASP A 192 -7.52 18.27 -8.14
C ASP A 192 -6.06 18.42 -7.65
N ALA A 193 -5.51 17.43 -6.95
CA ALA A 193 -4.12 17.43 -6.51
C ALA A 193 -3.16 16.79 -7.53
N GLU A 194 -3.70 16.16 -8.57
CA GLU A 194 -2.99 15.62 -9.75
C GLU A 194 -1.80 14.71 -9.39
N PRO A 195 -2.00 13.54 -8.74
CA PRO A 195 -0.91 12.58 -8.52
C PRO A 195 -0.40 12.05 -9.87
N ASP A 196 0.88 11.64 -9.94
CA ASP A 196 1.44 10.98 -11.13
C ASP A 196 0.88 9.55 -11.27
N VAL A 197 0.67 8.87 -10.14
CA VAL A 197 0.03 7.54 -10.10
C VAL A 197 -1.03 7.53 -9.00
N PHE A 198 -2.24 7.13 -9.37
CA PHE A 198 -3.33 6.81 -8.44
C PHE A 198 -3.49 5.31 -8.35
N ALA A 199 -3.23 4.74 -7.17
CA ALA A 199 -3.34 3.32 -6.93
C ALA A 199 -4.55 3.00 -6.04
N PHE A 200 -5.27 1.94 -6.39
CA PHE A 200 -6.27 1.32 -5.52
C PHE A 200 -6.21 -0.20 -5.68
N ASN A 201 -5.85 -0.87 -4.61
CA ASN A 201 -5.58 -2.31 -4.66
C ASN A 201 -6.85 -3.13 -4.57
N VAL A 202 -7.00 -4.14 -5.45
CA VAL A 202 -8.08 -5.15 -5.36
C VAL A 202 -7.65 -6.38 -4.55
N GLU A 203 -6.37 -6.66 -4.51
CA GLU A 203 -5.67 -7.66 -3.69
C GLU A 203 -5.98 -9.13 -4.01
N THR A 204 -7.24 -9.48 -4.36
CA THR A 204 -7.66 -10.87 -4.44
C THR A 204 -8.87 -11.03 -5.37
N PRO A 205 -9.12 -12.25 -5.95
CA PRO A 205 -10.29 -12.50 -6.76
C PRO A 205 -11.63 -12.33 -6.00
N ARG A 206 -12.70 -12.06 -6.76
CA ARG A 206 -14.08 -11.86 -6.27
C ARG A 206 -14.52 -12.89 -5.24
N ARG A 207 -14.28 -14.18 -5.51
CA ARG A 207 -14.67 -15.29 -4.63
C ARG A 207 -14.09 -15.18 -3.23
N LEU A 208 -12.90 -14.59 -3.11
CA LEU A 208 -12.17 -14.50 -1.84
C LEU A 208 -12.43 -13.19 -1.07
N TYR A 209 -13.09 -12.20 -1.68
CA TYR A 209 -13.36 -10.90 -1.03
C TYR A 209 -14.02 -11.02 0.34
N PRO A 210 -15.12 -11.78 0.52
CA PRO A 210 -15.80 -11.86 1.81
C PRO A 210 -14.91 -12.38 2.93
N LYS A 211 -13.91 -13.19 2.59
CA LYS A 211 -12.96 -13.78 3.55
C LYS A 211 -11.75 -12.88 3.80
N ILE A 212 -11.24 -12.23 2.76
CA ILE A 212 -9.95 -11.55 2.77
C ILE A 212 -10.11 -10.05 3.00
N ARG A 213 -11.12 -9.44 2.37
CA ARG A 213 -11.44 -8.00 2.43
C ARG A 213 -12.89 -7.75 2.80
N PRO A 214 -13.36 -8.18 3.98
CA PRO A 214 -14.79 -8.18 4.34
C PRO A 214 -15.45 -6.79 4.38
N ALA A 215 -14.67 -5.72 4.46
CA ALA A 215 -15.14 -4.34 4.45
C ALA A 215 -15.14 -3.70 3.04
N PHE A 216 -14.86 -4.50 2.01
CA PHE A 216 -14.88 -4.06 0.62
C PHE A 216 -15.75 -4.99 -0.22
N ASP A 217 -16.23 -4.48 -1.33
CA ASP A 217 -16.93 -5.23 -2.37
C ASP A 217 -16.11 -5.22 -3.65
N TYR A 218 -16.05 -6.37 -4.35
CA TYR A 218 -15.22 -6.50 -5.55
C TYR A 218 -15.73 -5.64 -6.69
N ASP A 219 -17.05 -5.67 -6.97
CA ASP A 219 -17.63 -4.91 -8.07
C ASP A 219 -17.52 -3.41 -7.81
N ARG A 220 -17.77 -2.99 -6.57
CA ARG A 220 -17.55 -1.62 -6.14
C ARG A 220 -16.10 -1.16 -6.27
N SER A 221 -15.15 -2.07 -6.02
CA SER A 221 -13.73 -1.77 -6.20
C SER A 221 -13.37 -1.54 -7.67
N MET A 222 -13.95 -2.32 -8.58
CA MET A 222 -13.78 -2.13 -10.03
C MET A 222 -14.46 -0.84 -10.52
N GLU A 223 -15.69 -0.56 -10.07
CA GLU A 223 -16.39 0.70 -10.37
C GLU A 223 -15.60 1.92 -9.88
N PHE A 224 -14.98 1.85 -8.71
CA PHE A 224 -14.15 2.92 -8.17
C PHE A 224 -12.88 3.16 -8.99
N LEU A 225 -12.21 2.09 -9.46
CA LEU A 225 -11.08 2.21 -10.38
C LEU A 225 -11.48 2.85 -11.71
N GLN A 226 -12.63 2.46 -12.29
CA GLN A 226 -13.17 3.09 -13.50
C GLN A 226 -13.45 4.57 -13.26
N ALA A 227 -14.11 4.89 -12.14
CA ALA A 227 -14.40 6.27 -11.77
C ALA A 227 -13.14 7.12 -11.58
N ALA A 228 -12.07 6.52 -11.02
CA ALA A 228 -10.77 7.16 -10.93
C ALA A 228 -10.18 7.42 -12.32
N ARG A 229 -10.21 6.44 -13.24
CA ARG A 229 -9.72 6.63 -14.61
C ARG A 229 -10.45 7.75 -15.35
N ASP A 230 -11.79 7.78 -15.20
CA ASP A 230 -12.63 8.75 -15.90
C ASP A 230 -12.42 10.19 -15.41
N ARG A 231 -12.01 10.37 -14.15
CA ARG A 231 -11.83 11.68 -13.50
C ARG A 231 -10.39 12.17 -13.50
N MET A 232 -9.42 11.27 -13.36
CA MET A 232 -8.01 11.65 -13.30
C MET A 232 -7.53 12.20 -14.65
N PRO A 233 -6.59 13.15 -14.65
CA PRO A 233 -5.91 13.58 -15.88
C PRO A 233 -5.37 12.42 -16.67
N ALA A 234 -5.31 12.55 -18.00
CA ALA A 234 -4.79 11.50 -18.87
C ALA A 234 -3.33 11.11 -18.54
N ALA A 235 -2.56 12.05 -18.00
CA ALA A 235 -1.17 11.82 -17.58
C ALA A 235 -1.07 10.99 -16.27
N THR A 236 -2.12 10.97 -15.43
CA THR A 236 -2.12 10.15 -14.22
C THR A 236 -2.36 8.68 -14.57
N ALA A 237 -1.43 7.81 -14.23
CA ALA A 237 -1.64 6.38 -14.40
C ALA A 237 -2.49 5.79 -13.27
N ILE A 238 -3.37 4.85 -13.62
CA ILE A 238 -4.17 4.08 -12.66
C ILE A 238 -3.48 2.75 -12.39
N LYS A 239 -3.30 2.44 -11.11
CA LYS A 239 -2.56 1.27 -10.65
C LYS A 239 -3.39 0.40 -9.71
N SER A 240 -3.14 -0.91 -9.73
CA SER A 240 -3.69 -1.85 -8.75
C SER A 240 -2.67 -2.89 -8.33
N ASN A 241 -3.03 -3.71 -7.33
CA ASN A 241 -2.17 -4.78 -6.82
C ASN A 241 -2.96 -6.05 -6.59
N ILE A 242 -2.32 -7.19 -6.83
CA ILE A 242 -2.82 -8.53 -6.51
C ILE A 242 -1.83 -9.23 -5.60
N ILE A 243 -2.32 -9.83 -4.53
CA ILE A 243 -1.54 -10.67 -3.62
C ILE A 243 -1.94 -12.12 -3.88
N VAL A 244 -0.97 -12.96 -4.24
CA VAL A 244 -1.19 -14.38 -4.54
C VAL A 244 -0.70 -15.28 -3.41
N GLY A 245 -1.29 -16.49 -3.29
CA GLY A 245 -1.00 -17.45 -2.24
C GLY A 245 -1.99 -17.42 -1.08
N MET A 246 -3.19 -16.85 -1.28
CA MET A 246 -4.26 -16.78 -0.29
C MET A 246 -5.44 -17.72 -0.59
N GLY A 247 -5.31 -18.59 -1.60
CA GLY A 247 -6.31 -19.60 -2.00
C GLY A 247 -6.99 -19.32 -3.33
N GLU A 248 -6.45 -18.43 -4.14
CA GLU A 248 -6.82 -18.19 -5.54
C GLU A 248 -6.20 -19.26 -6.46
N THR A 249 -6.81 -19.45 -7.63
CA THR A 249 -6.23 -20.22 -8.74
C THR A 249 -5.49 -19.28 -9.70
N ASP A 250 -4.64 -19.84 -10.56
CA ASP A 250 -3.94 -19.04 -11.58
C ASP A 250 -4.92 -18.44 -12.60
N ASP A 251 -5.98 -19.16 -12.95
CA ASP A 251 -7.04 -18.67 -13.84
C ASP A 251 -7.81 -17.49 -13.22
N GLU A 252 -8.08 -17.53 -11.91
CA GLU A 252 -8.71 -16.43 -11.18
C GLU A 252 -7.82 -15.18 -11.16
N VAL A 253 -6.51 -15.32 -11.08
CA VAL A 253 -5.57 -14.18 -11.18
C VAL A 253 -5.66 -13.54 -12.57
N VAL A 254 -5.69 -14.36 -13.63
CA VAL A 254 -5.84 -13.86 -15.01
C VAL A 254 -7.22 -13.21 -15.23
N GLU A 255 -8.28 -13.72 -14.60
CA GLU A 255 -9.61 -13.09 -14.62
C GLU A 255 -9.57 -11.69 -13.96
N VAL A 256 -8.93 -11.57 -12.79
CA VAL A 256 -8.74 -10.26 -12.13
C VAL A 256 -7.96 -9.30 -13.03
N LEU A 257 -6.92 -9.77 -13.73
CA LEU A 257 -6.20 -8.92 -14.67
C LEU A 257 -7.10 -8.42 -15.81
N ARG A 258 -7.96 -9.28 -16.38
CA ARG A 258 -8.95 -8.86 -17.40
C ARG A 258 -9.91 -7.80 -16.86
N ASP A 259 -10.44 -8.02 -15.65
CA ASP A 259 -11.34 -7.07 -15.00
C ASP A 259 -10.64 -5.73 -14.75
N LEU A 260 -9.42 -5.72 -14.22
CA LEU A 260 -8.63 -4.50 -14.00
C LEU A 260 -8.40 -3.74 -15.30
N ARG A 261 -8.01 -4.45 -16.37
CA ARG A 261 -7.77 -3.80 -17.67
C ARG A 261 -9.02 -3.21 -18.27
N ALA A 262 -10.17 -3.91 -18.15
CA ALA A 262 -11.47 -3.43 -18.60
C ALA A 262 -11.93 -2.16 -17.86
N HIS A 263 -11.46 -1.95 -16.62
CA HIS A 263 -11.75 -0.76 -15.81
C HIS A 263 -10.62 0.29 -15.83
N GLY A 264 -9.81 0.31 -16.89
CA GLY A 264 -8.85 1.38 -17.17
C GLY A 264 -7.56 1.35 -16.35
N VAL A 265 -7.26 0.27 -15.64
CA VAL A 265 -5.99 0.10 -14.95
C VAL A 265 -4.86 -0.12 -15.94
N GLN A 266 -3.76 0.60 -15.75
CA GLN A 266 -2.59 0.61 -16.62
C GLN A 266 -1.40 -0.13 -16.00
N LEU A 267 -1.25 -0.03 -14.68
CA LEU A 267 -0.15 -0.61 -13.91
C LEU A 267 -0.67 -1.67 -12.94
N VAL A 268 -0.02 -2.82 -12.87
CA VAL A 268 -0.35 -3.84 -11.87
C VAL A 268 0.91 -4.36 -11.19
N THR A 269 0.83 -4.52 -9.87
CA THR A 269 1.83 -5.28 -9.12
C THR A 269 1.24 -6.62 -8.68
N ILE A 270 2.02 -7.71 -8.77
CA ILE A 270 1.62 -9.04 -8.33
C ILE A 270 2.69 -9.60 -7.41
N GLY A 271 2.35 -9.82 -6.15
CA GLY A 271 3.30 -10.25 -5.13
C GLY A 271 2.82 -11.44 -4.30
N GLN A 272 3.77 -12.18 -3.72
CA GLN A 272 3.48 -13.31 -2.85
C GLN A 272 2.95 -12.86 -1.49
N TYR A 273 1.89 -13.46 -1.02
CA TYR A 273 1.46 -13.35 0.36
C TYR A 273 2.51 -13.94 1.31
N LEU A 274 2.94 -13.15 2.27
CA LEU A 274 3.78 -13.58 3.37
C LEU A 274 3.02 -13.39 4.67
N GLN A 275 2.59 -14.46 5.29
CA GLN A 275 1.79 -14.42 6.52
C GLN A 275 2.51 -13.65 7.64
N PRO A 276 1.94 -12.54 8.13
CA PRO A 276 2.62 -11.71 9.14
C PRO A 276 2.67 -12.35 10.52
N SER A 277 1.64 -13.09 10.90
CA SER A 277 1.57 -13.87 12.15
C SER A 277 0.46 -14.93 12.07
N ASP A 278 0.38 -15.81 13.07
CA ASP A 278 -0.64 -16.86 13.17
C ASP A 278 -2.08 -16.33 13.33
N LEU A 279 -2.23 -15.02 13.58
CA LEU A 279 -3.54 -14.34 13.65
C LEU A 279 -4.08 -13.91 12.29
N HIS A 280 -3.25 -13.94 11.24
CA HIS A 280 -3.60 -13.57 9.88
C HIS A 280 -4.04 -14.79 9.07
N LEU A 281 -4.48 -14.54 7.84
CA LEU A 281 -4.81 -15.61 6.90
C LEU A 281 -3.64 -16.58 6.77
N HIS A 282 -3.93 -17.89 6.78
CA HIS A 282 -2.91 -18.88 6.50
C HIS A 282 -2.48 -18.77 5.05
N LEU A 283 -1.17 -18.92 4.84
CA LEU A 283 -0.61 -19.08 3.51
C LEU A 283 -1.14 -20.39 2.91
N ASP A 284 -1.69 -20.31 1.70
CA ASP A 284 -2.19 -21.45 0.95
C ASP A 284 -1.05 -22.10 0.15
N ARG A 285 -0.34 -21.31 -0.64
CA ARG A 285 0.76 -21.79 -1.48
C ARG A 285 1.86 -20.74 -1.69
N TYR A 286 3.05 -21.20 -2.02
CA TYR A 286 4.09 -20.37 -2.61
C TYR A 286 4.02 -20.47 -4.13
N VAL A 287 3.77 -19.36 -4.80
CA VAL A 287 3.76 -19.26 -6.27
C VAL A 287 5.20 -19.23 -6.78
N THR A 288 5.47 -19.98 -7.85
CA THR A 288 6.83 -20.08 -8.41
C THR A 288 7.22 -18.83 -9.20
N PRO A 289 8.53 -18.53 -9.33
CA PRO A 289 8.99 -17.43 -10.17
C PRO A 289 8.53 -17.52 -11.62
N GLU A 290 8.41 -18.73 -12.16
CA GLU A 290 7.94 -19.00 -13.52
C GLU A 290 6.46 -18.58 -13.68
N GLN A 291 5.63 -18.87 -12.67
CA GLN A 291 4.22 -18.46 -12.68
C GLN A 291 4.07 -16.94 -12.56
N PHE A 292 4.90 -16.28 -11.76
CA PHE A 292 4.96 -14.81 -11.74
C PHE A 292 5.33 -14.23 -13.10
N ALA A 293 6.32 -14.85 -13.80
CA ALA A 293 6.69 -14.43 -15.15
C ALA A 293 5.55 -14.64 -16.14
N GLU A 294 4.76 -15.70 -15.99
CA GLU A 294 3.59 -15.95 -16.83
C GLU A 294 2.48 -14.92 -16.62
N TYR A 295 2.18 -14.53 -15.37
CA TYR A 295 1.23 -13.44 -15.10
C TYR A 295 1.66 -12.13 -15.77
N LYS A 296 2.96 -11.79 -15.70
CA LYS A 296 3.51 -10.62 -16.38
C LYS A 296 3.32 -10.72 -17.89
N ARG A 297 3.70 -11.85 -18.47
CA ARG A 297 3.58 -12.08 -19.92
C ARG A 297 2.14 -11.95 -20.41
N VAL A 298 1.19 -12.61 -19.74
CA VAL A 298 -0.24 -12.53 -20.08
C VAL A 298 -0.73 -11.10 -19.98
N GLY A 299 -0.39 -10.42 -18.88
CA GLY A 299 -0.86 -9.04 -18.68
C GLY A 299 -0.30 -8.06 -19.71
N GLU A 300 1.01 -8.05 -19.95
CA GLU A 300 1.63 -7.09 -20.87
C GLU A 300 1.38 -7.45 -22.34
N GLN A 301 1.54 -8.74 -22.73
CA GLN A 301 1.51 -9.15 -24.12
C GLN A 301 0.11 -9.50 -24.67
N GLU A 302 -0.78 -10.00 -23.81
CA GLU A 302 -2.12 -10.42 -24.24
C GLU A 302 -3.22 -9.41 -23.84
N LEU A 303 -3.10 -8.81 -22.63
CA LEU A 303 -4.13 -7.90 -22.11
C LEU A 303 -3.79 -6.43 -22.33
N GLY A 304 -2.53 -6.09 -22.67
CA GLY A 304 -2.10 -4.75 -23.01
C GLY A 304 -2.00 -3.79 -21.83
N PHE A 305 -1.53 -4.27 -20.67
CA PHE A 305 -1.09 -3.39 -19.59
C PHE A 305 0.20 -2.65 -19.99
N ASP A 306 0.34 -1.41 -19.56
CA ASP A 306 1.53 -0.60 -19.84
C ASP A 306 2.74 -1.14 -19.08
N HIS A 307 2.51 -1.65 -17.83
CA HIS A 307 3.55 -2.33 -17.07
C HIS A 307 2.94 -3.27 -16.02
N ILE A 308 3.54 -4.46 -15.87
CA ILE A 308 3.28 -5.37 -14.75
C ILE A 308 4.58 -5.69 -14.01
N GLU A 309 4.64 -5.31 -12.74
CA GLU A 309 5.70 -5.77 -11.85
C GLU A 309 5.23 -7.03 -11.12
N SER A 310 5.81 -8.18 -11.42
CA SER A 310 5.36 -9.48 -10.93
C SER A 310 6.52 -10.29 -10.38
N GLY A 311 6.42 -10.74 -9.13
CA GLY A 311 7.46 -11.54 -8.52
C GLY A 311 7.23 -11.83 -7.04
N PRO A 312 7.93 -12.84 -6.49
CA PRO A 312 7.72 -13.28 -5.10
C PRO A 312 7.95 -12.20 -4.06
N MET A 313 8.83 -11.24 -4.34
CA MET A 313 9.18 -10.15 -3.43
C MET A 313 8.47 -8.85 -3.74
N VAL A 314 7.71 -8.77 -4.83
CA VAL A 314 6.97 -7.56 -5.24
C VAL A 314 5.95 -7.16 -4.18
N ARG A 315 5.81 -5.86 -3.99
CA ARG A 315 4.80 -5.18 -3.17
C ARG A 315 4.21 -4.04 -3.99
N SER A 316 3.06 -3.50 -3.57
CA SER A 316 2.37 -2.43 -4.31
C SER A 316 3.27 -1.22 -4.63
N SER A 317 4.20 -0.89 -3.75
CA SER A 317 5.15 0.23 -3.92
C SER A 317 6.59 -0.21 -4.25
N TYR A 318 6.82 -1.48 -4.61
CA TYR A 318 8.15 -1.96 -4.94
C TYR A 318 8.63 -1.35 -6.26
N HIS A 319 9.75 -0.62 -6.23
CA HIS A 319 10.30 0.13 -7.38
C HIS A 319 9.26 1.04 -8.08
N ALA A 320 8.41 1.71 -7.29
CA ALA A 320 7.27 2.47 -7.81
C ALA A 320 7.68 3.57 -8.79
N GLY A 321 8.77 4.29 -8.52
CA GLY A 321 9.29 5.30 -9.44
C GLY A 321 9.71 4.73 -10.79
N LYS A 322 10.35 3.55 -10.80
CA LYS A 322 10.70 2.86 -12.04
C LYS A 322 9.45 2.42 -12.81
N GLN A 323 8.44 1.87 -12.13
CA GLN A 323 7.18 1.48 -12.76
C GLN A 323 6.49 2.68 -13.43
N ALA A 324 6.49 3.84 -12.74
CA ALA A 324 5.90 5.08 -13.27
C ALA A 324 6.66 5.59 -14.52
N ILE A 325 7.99 5.47 -14.55
CA ILE A 325 8.81 5.80 -15.73
C ILE A 325 8.50 4.85 -16.88
N ASP A 326 8.51 3.54 -16.63
CA ASP A 326 8.29 2.51 -17.65
C ASP A 326 6.88 2.66 -18.29
N ALA A 327 5.91 3.16 -17.54
CA ALA A 327 4.56 3.45 -18.02
C ALA A 327 4.38 4.87 -18.59
N GLY A 328 5.41 5.71 -18.59
CA GLY A 328 5.32 7.08 -19.06
C GLY A 328 4.50 8.03 -18.19
N ALA A 329 4.17 7.63 -16.95
CA ALA A 329 3.38 8.41 -16.01
C ALA A 329 4.20 9.49 -15.28
N TRP A 330 5.52 9.31 -15.20
CA TRP A 330 6.41 10.28 -14.60
C TRP A 330 7.77 10.28 -15.31
N THR A 331 8.36 11.46 -15.43
CA THR A 331 9.72 11.65 -15.94
C THR A 331 10.56 12.33 -14.88
N PRO A 332 11.68 11.73 -14.47
CA PRO A 332 12.57 12.36 -13.50
C PRO A 332 13.14 13.68 -14.05
N PRO A 333 13.23 14.72 -13.20
CA PRO A 333 13.75 16.02 -13.58
C PRO A 333 15.24 15.98 -13.95
#